data_854138a757f19c8f5cdb3b160f1f3875
#
_entry.id   854138a757f19c8f5cdb3b160f1f3875
#
_cell.length_a   1.000
_cell.length_b   1.000
_cell.length_c   1.000
_cell.angle_alpha   90.00
_cell.angle_beta   90.00
_cell.angle_gamma   90.00
#
_symmetry.space_group_name_H-M   'P 1'
#
loop_
_entity.id
_entity.type
_entity.pdbx_description
1 polymer ?
#
loop_
_entity_poly.entity_id
_entity_poly.type
_entity_poly.pdbx_seq_one_letter_code
_entity_poly.pdbx_strand_id
1 'polypeptide(L)'
;MRAAVLFLTAFVTVAATASPSRAQQNTNPLPAGDGRDLVSAVCSQCHYLGTIAKIRDGAPGWRLFVNNMVLRGAQLTDSEIDTVVNYLALNLGPGINLPPEKPVVLPDGQGKRLVETRCNLCHDLERIATVPRHKGDWPIIVANMVARGGTASADEAQAITDYLATNFGN
;
A
#
# COMPACT_ATOMS: atom_id res chain seq x y z
N MET A 1 -73.60 -17.15 -17.50
CA MET A 1 -72.87 -16.17 -16.69
C MET A 1 -71.52 -16.75 -16.35
N ARG A 2 -70.45 -16.27 -16.99
CA ARG A 2 -69.07 -16.75 -16.76
C ARG A 2 -68.34 -15.59 -16.07
N ALA A 3 -67.94 -15.78 -14.80
CA ALA A 3 -67.17 -14.83 -14.05
C ALA A 3 -65.67 -14.98 -14.43
N ALA A 4 -65.06 -13.92 -14.94
CA ALA A 4 -63.64 -13.86 -15.18
C ALA A 4 -62.94 -13.39 -13.90
N VAL A 5 -62.04 -14.22 -13.37
CA VAL A 5 -61.19 -13.88 -12.25
C VAL A 5 -59.88 -13.27 -12.82
N LEU A 6 -59.68 -11.99 -12.58
CA LEU A 6 -58.42 -11.30 -12.90
C LEU A 6 -57.42 -11.56 -11.78
N PHE A 7 -56.31 -12.28 -12.11
CA PHE A 7 -55.14 -12.36 -11.23
C PHE A 7 -54.25 -11.13 -11.46
N LEU A 8 -54.19 -10.30 -10.43
CA LEU A 8 -53.25 -9.17 -10.37
C LEU A 8 -51.90 -9.71 -9.85
N THR A 9 -50.91 -9.88 -10.75
CA THR A 9 -49.53 -10.21 -10.35
C THR A 9 -48.80 -8.92 -10.00
N ALA A 10 -48.54 -8.73 -8.70
CA ALA A 10 -47.71 -7.65 -8.23
C ALA A 10 -46.22 -7.98 -8.46
N PHE A 11 -45.59 -7.24 -9.37
CA PHE A 11 -44.12 -7.29 -9.56
C PHE A 11 -43.47 -6.50 -8.42
N VAL A 12 -42.79 -7.20 -7.50
CA VAL A 12 -41.93 -6.59 -6.51
C VAL A 12 -40.55 -6.35 -7.17
N THR A 13 -40.27 -5.10 -7.52
CA THR A 13 -38.95 -4.68 -7.96
C THR A 13 -38.02 -4.52 -6.76
N VAL A 14 -37.15 -5.49 -6.54
CA VAL A 14 -36.04 -5.37 -5.57
C VAL A 14 -34.99 -4.44 -6.17
N ALA A 15 -34.95 -3.19 -5.69
CA ALA A 15 -33.87 -2.28 -6.00
C ALA A 15 -32.59 -2.77 -5.29
N ALA A 16 -31.65 -3.33 -6.04
CA ALA A 16 -30.32 -3.65 -5.55
C ALA A 16 -29.57 -2.33 -5.27
N THR A 17 -29.48 -1.93 -4.01
CA THR A 17 -28.60 -0.85 -3.59
C THR A 17 -27.17 -1.35 -3.69
N ALA A 18 -26.50 -1.05 -4.80
CA ALA A 18 -25.07 -1.24 -4.94
C ALA A 18 -24.39 -0.30 -3.92
N SER A 19 -23.90 -0.85 -2.81
CA SER A 19 -23.00 -0.14 -1.92
C SER A 19 -21.75 0.24 -2.73
N PRO A 20 -21.33 1.52 -2.72
CA PRO A 20 -20.08 1.89 -3.38
C PRO A 20 -18.97 1.09 -2.70
N SER A 21 -18.36 0.17 -3.45
CA SER A 21 -17.11 -0.45 -3.07
C SER A 21 -16.15 0.69 -2.72
N ARG A 22 -15.72 0.74 -1.47
CA ARG A 22 -14.68 1.67 -1.01
C ARG A 22 -13.39 1.22 -1.67
N ALA A 23 -13.21 1.63 -2.95
CA ALA A 23 -11.92 1.52 -3.60
C ALA A 23 -10.94 2.24 -2.68
N GLN A 24 -10.08 1.48 -2.00
CA GLN A 24 -8.93 2.03 -1.31
C GLN A 24 -8.22 2.89 -2.32
N GLN A 25 -8.28 4.20 -2.14
CA GLN A 25 -7.48 5.13 -2.92
C GLN A 25 -6.04 4.83 -2.56
N ASN A 26 -5.42 3.98 -3.35
CA ASN A 26 -3.99 3.74 -3.32
C ASN A 26 -3.34 5.04 -3.79
N THR A 27 -3.22 5.99 -2.86
CA THR A 27 -2.62 7.30 -3.17
C THR A 27 -1.13 7.04 -3.36
N ASN A 28 -0.72 7.03 -4.63
CA ASN A 28 0.69 6.96 -4.98
C ASN A 28 1.43 8.11 -4.26
N PRO A 29 2.38 7.82 -3.36
CA PRO A 29 3.06 8.83 -2.55
C PRO A 29 4.01 9.72 -3.36
N LEU A 30 4.24 9.38 -4.62
CA LEU A 30 5.14 10.13 -5.49
C LEU A 30 4.43 11.35 -6.10
N PRO A 31 5.10 12.52 -6.15
CA PRO A 31 4.58 13.70 -6.85
C PRO A 31 4.22 13.43 -8.30
N ALA A 32 3.23 14.16 -8.83
CA ALA A 32 2.94 14.12 -10.25
C ALA A 32 4.11 14.68 -11.07
N GLY A 33 4.40 14.10 -12.23
CA GLY A 33 5.46 14.54 -13.11
C GLY A 33 5.88 13.45 -14.11
N ASP A 34 6.62 13.87 -15.12
CA ASP A 34 7.13 12.96 -16.16
C ASP A 34 8.08 11.94 -15.53
N GLY A 35 7.83 10.66 -15.78
CA GLY A 35 8.57 9.54 -15.18
C GLY A 35 7.93 8.93 -13.93
N ARG A 36 6.91 9.58 -13.31
CA ARG A 36 6.21 9.05 -12.13
C ARG A 36 5.69 7.64 -12.33
N ASP A 37 5.01 7.42 -13.46
CA ASP A 37 4.35 6.14 -13.74
C ASP A 37 5.41 5.03 -13.96
N LEU A 38 6.53 5.36 -14.60
CA LEU A 38 7.64 4.45 -14.77
C LEU A 38 8.25 4.07 -13.41
N VAL A 39 8.54 5.05 -12.54
CA VAL A 39 9.01 4.80 -11.17
C VAL A 39 8.00 3.94 -10.42
N SER A 40 6.72 4.25 -10.53
CA SER A 40 5.67 3.48 -9.86
C SER A 40 5.62 2.03 -10.35
N ALA A 41 5.64 1.82 -11.66
CA ALA A 41 5.53 0.49 -12.26
C ALA A 41 6.74 -0.40 -11.92
N VAL A 42 7.96 0.14 -12.01
CA VAL A 42 9.18 -0.64 -11.82
C VAL A 42 9.52 -0.81 -10.33
N CYS A 43 9.50 0.27 -9.57
CA CYS A 43 9.97 0.22 -8.19
C CYS A 43 8.99 -0.45 -7.22
N SER A 44 7.67 -0.41 -7.49
CA SER A 44 6.67 -1.06 -6.64
C SER A 44 6.69 -2.59 -6.71
N GLN A 45 7.39 -3.18 -7.68
CA GLN A 45 7.46 -4.63 -7.82
C GLN A 45 8.15 -5.33 -6.63
N CYS A 46 9.05 -4.62 -5.93
CA CYS A 46 9.84 -5.19 -4.86
C CYS A 46 9.61 -4.53 -3.50
N HIS A 47 9.24 -3.26 -3.47
CA HIS A 47 9.09 -2.52 -2.22
C HIS A 47 8.09 -1.36 -2.35
N TYR A 48 7.70 -0.82 -1.21
CA TYR A 48 6.74 0.27 -1.12
C TYR A 48 7.36 1.61 -1.57
N LEU A 49 6.61 2.38 -2.36
CA LEU A 49 7.08 3.65 -2.94
C LEU A 49 7.33 4.76 -1.91
N GLY A 50 6.66 4.74 -0.76
CA GLY A 50 6.89 5.67 0.33
C GLY A 50 8.32 5.63 0.86
N THR A 51 9.02 4.49 0.72
CA THR A 51 10.45 4.39 1.04
C THR A 51 11.28 5.32 0.17
N ILE A 52 10.94 5.40 -1.13
CA ILE A 52 11.61 6.29 -2.09
C ILE A 52 11.20 7.74 -1.82
N ALA A 53 9.91 7.98 -1.59
CA ALA A 53 9.37 9.31 -1.36
C ALA A 53 10.00 10.05 -0.17
N LYS A 54 10.61 9.34 0.76
CA LYS A 54 11.30 9.91 1.94
C LYS A 54 12.77 10.28 1.70
N ILE A 55 13.37 9.77 0.63
CA ILE A 55 14.77 10.05 0.30
C ILE A 55 14.87 11.42 -0.38
N ARG A 56 15.92 12.17 -0.06
CA ARG A 56 16.28 13.44 -0.71
C ARG A 56 17.71 13.36 -1.17
N ASP A 57 17.89 13.44 -2.51
CA ASP A 57 19.25 13.40 -3.08
C ASP A 57 19.30 14.18 -4.39
N GLY A 58 20.51 14.56 -4.81
CA GLY A 58 20.74 15.17 -6.12
C GLY A 58 20.79 14.13 -7.24
N ALA A 59 20.81 14.59 -8.48
CA ALA A 59 20.86 13.71 -9.65
C ALA A 59 22.01 12.67 -9.60
N PRO A 60 23.24 12.99 -9.15
CA PRO A 60 24.30 12.00 -9.04
C PRO A 60 23.99 10.88 -8.03
N GLY A 61 23.44 11.22 -6.86
CA GLY A 61 23.07 10.26 -5.84
C GLY A 61 21.90 9.39 -6.29
N TRP A 62 20.87 9.99 -6.90
CA TRP A 62 19.77 9.24 -7.49
C TRP A 62 20.23 8.28 -8.59
N ARG A 63 21.20 8.68 -9.43
CA ARG A 63 21.76 7.79 -10.44
C ARG A 63 22.45 6.57 -9.81
N LEU A 64 23.26 6.80 -8.77
CA LEU A 64 23.89 5.71 -8.05
C LEU A 64 22.85 4.77 -7.41
N PHE A 65 21.81 5.34 -6.82
CA PHE A 65 20.72 4.58 -6.22
C PHE A 65 19.98 3.73 -7.26
N VAL A 66 19.57 4.31 -8.39
CA VAL A 66 18.87 3.61 -9.47
C VAL A 66 19.72 2.50 -10.06
N ASN A 67 21.01 2.77 -10.34
CA ASN A 67 21.93 1.75 -10.85
C ASN A 67 22.07 0.56 -9.87
N ASN A 68 22.12 0.83 -8.57
CA ASN A 68 22.11 -0.24 -7.56
C ASN A 68 20.83 -1.08 -7.60
N MET A 69 19.67 -0.47 -7.88
CA MET A 69 18.41 -1.21 -8.03
C MET A 69 18.41 -2.06 -9.31
N VAL A 70 18.96 -1.56 -10.41
CA VAL A 70 19.14 -2.35 -11.65
C VAL A 70 20.05 -3.55 -11.41
N LEU A 71 21.17 -3.38 -10.69
CA LEU A 71 22.04 -4.50 -10.29
C LEU A 71 21.33 -5.53 -9.40
N ARG A 72 20.25 -5.14 -8.71
CA ARG A 72 19.41 -6.01 -7.90
C ARG A 72 18.20 -6.59 -8.65
N GLY A 73 18.08 -6.30 -9.95
CA GLY A 73 17.07 -6.88 -10.82
C GLY A 73 15.95 -5.93 -11.26
N ALA A 74 16.01 -4.64 -10.95
CA ALA A 74 15.04 -3.68 -11.49
C ALA A 74 15.19 -3.61 -13.01
N GLN A 75 14.08 -3.76 -13.73
CA GLN A 75 14.07 -3.84 -15.19
C GLN A 75 13.93 -2.43 -15.78
N LEU A 76 15.04 -1.82 -16.13
CA LEU A 76 15.14 -0.50 -16.76
C LEU A 76 16.16 -0.53 -17.89
N THR A 77 15.81 0.05 -19.03
CA THR A 77 16.75 0.39 -20.09
C THR A 77 17.55 1.66 -19.72
N ASP A 78 18.66 1.93 -20.42
CA ASP A 78 19.49 3.12 -20.16
C ASP A 78 18.68 4.42 -20.27
N SER A 79 17.79 4.54 -21.26
CA SER A 79 16.92 5.71 -21.42
C SER A 79 15.87 5.84 -20.31
N GLU A 80 15.38 4.73 -19.78
CA GLU A 80 14.45 4.72 -18.65
C GLU A 80 15.18 5.06 -17.34
N ILE A 81 16.44 4.64 -17.17
CA ILE A 81 17.28 5.08 -16.06
C ILE A 81 17.39 6.60 -16.05
N ASP A 82 17.66 7.22 -17.20
CA ASP A 82 17.73 8.69 -17.30
C ASP A 82 16.41 9.35 -16.93
N THR A 83 15.29 8.82 -17.42
CA THR A 83 13.95 9.31 -17.09
C THR A 83 13.66 9.21 -15.59
N VAL A 84 13.95 8.07 -14.98
CA VAL A 84 13.76 7.84 -13.54
C VAL A 84 14.63 8.78 -12.72
N VAL A 85 15.92 8.91 -13.05
CA VAL A 85 16.85 9.79 -12.33
C VAL A 85 16.41 11.25 -12.42
N ASN A 86 16.02 11.71 -13.60
CA ASN A 86 15.54 13.08 -13.80
C ASN A 86 14.27 13.34 -12.98
N TYR A 87 13.29 12.42 -13.02
CA TYR A 87 12.08 12.53 -12.22
C TYR A 87 12.40 12.62 -10.71
N LEU A 88 13.23 11.72 -10.20
CA LEU A 88 13.58 11.66 -8.78
C LEU A 88 14.37 12.93 -8.36
N ALA A 89 15.30 13.39 -9.16
CA ALA A 89 16.08 14.60 -8.86
C ALA A 89 15.21 15.87 -8.86
N LEU A 90 14.24 15.96 -9.76
CA LEU A 90 13.33 17.12 -9.83
C LEU A 90 12.28 17.13 -8.75
N ASN A 91 11.78 15.97 -8.33
CA ASN A 91 10.64 15.87 -7.42
C ASN A 91 11.03 15.48 -5.99
N LEU A 92 12.18 14.85 -5.81
CA LEU A 92 12.72 14.40 -4.52
C LEU A 92 14.17 14.89 -4.32
N GLY A 93 14.50 16.03 -4.91
CA GLY A 93 15.81 16.67 -4.75
C GLY A 93 16.02 17.27 -3.36
N PRO A 94 17.26 17.69 -3.04
CA PRO A 94 17.56 18.40 -1.81
C PRO A 94 16.69 19.66 -1.66
N GLY A 95 16.11 19.86 -0.47
CA GLY A 95 15.25 21.01 -0.18
C GLY A 95 13.81 20.90 -0.69
N ILE A 96 13.45 19.86 -1.42
CA ILE A 96 12.06 19.60 -1.78
C ILE A 96 11.29 19.10 -0.54
N ASN A 97 10.31 19.88 -0.11
CA ASN A 97 9.40 19.51 0.98
C ASN A 97 8.12 18.93 0.36
N LEU A 98 7.86 17.66 0.59
CA LEU A 98 6.56 17.07 0.29
C LEU A 98 5.55 17.45 1.38
N PRO A 99 4.25 17.52 1.04
CA PRO A 99 3.23 17.64 2.06
C PRO A 99 3.41 16.54 3.11
N PRO A 100 3.18 16.82 4.40
CA PRO A 100 3.24 15.81 5.43
C PRO A 100 2.29 14.66 5.07
N GLU A 101 2.78 13.43 5.14
CA GLU A 101 1.95 12.25 4.97
C GLU A 101 0.83 12.28 6.01
N LYS A 102 -0.38 11.98 5.57
CA LYS A 102 -1.49 11.85 6.51
C LYS A 102 -1.19 10.68 7.44
N PRO A 103 -1.29 10.87 8.76
CA PRO A 103 -1.08 9.75 9.68
C PRO A 103 -1.99 8.58 9.31
N VAL A 104 -1.44 7.40 9.24
CA VAL A 104 -2.24 6.20 9.06
C VAL A 104 -3.06 5.97 10.31
N VAL A 105 -4.37 6.07 10.16
CA VAL A 105 -5.32 5.70 11.21
C VAL A 105 -5.71 4.25 11.00
N LEU A 106 -5.26 3.39 11.90
CA LEU A 106 -5.63 1.98 11.87
C LEU A 106 -7.09 1.82 12.34
N PRO A 107 -7.88 0.91 11.73
CA PRO A 107 -9.22 0.57 12.20
C PRO A 107 -9.22 0.13 13.67
N ASP A 108 -10.28 0.43 14.41
CA ASP A 108 -10.41 -0.04 15.78
C ASP A 108 -10.60 -1.56 15.80
N GLY A 109 -9.98 -2.22 16.77
CA GLY A 109 -10.07 -3.66 16.91
C GLY A 109 -9.01 -4.24 17.85
N GLN A 110 -9.23 -5.49 18.25
CA GLN A 110 -8.27 -6.24 19.05
C GLN A 110 -6.98 -6.43 18.22
N GLY A 111 -5.83 -6.05 18.76
CA GLY A 111 -4.55 -6.09 18.07
C GLY A 111 -4.06 -4.74 17.55
N LYS A 112 -4.93 -3.72 17.36
CA LYS A 112 -4.54 -2.38 16.90
C LYS A 112 -3.35 -1.83 17.68
N ARG A 113 -3.46 -1.80 19.02
CA ARG A 113 -2.41 -1.28 19.89
C ARG A 113 -1.09 -2.04 19.75
N LEU A 114 -1.16 -3.35 19.52
CA LEU A 114 0.04 -4.16 19.30
C LEU A 114 0.72 -3.78 17.98
N VAL A 115 -0.05 -3.59 16.91
CA VAL A 115 0.50 -3.10 15.63
C VAL A 115 1.13 -1.71 15.82
N GLU A 116 0.45 -0.78 16.46
CA GLU A 116 0.98 0.58 16.71
C GLU A 116 2.26 0.57 17.56
N THR A 117 2.37 -0.31 18.54
CA THR A 117 3.51 -0.30 19.47
C THR A 117 4.65 -1.22 19.07
N ARG A 118 4.41 -2.28 18.30
CA ARG A 118 5.43 -3.27 17.90
C ARG A 118 5.95 -3.03 16.48
N CYS A 119 5.06 -2.70 15.56
CA CYS A 119 5.44 -2.54 14.15
C CYS A 119 6.00 -1.15 13.84
N ASN A 120 5.56 -0.11 14.54
CA ASN A 120 6.00 1.27 14.31
C ASN A 120 7.41 1.59 14.84
N LEU A 121 8.07 0.63 15.49
CA LEU A 121 9.43 0.81 16.03
C LEU A 121 10.51 0.91 14.93
N CYS A 122 10.30 0.25 13.80
CA CYS A 122 11.32 0.12 12.76
C CYS A 122 10.93 0.80 11.45
N HIS A 123 9.64 0.96 11.17
CA HIS A 123 9.11 1.60 9.98
C HIS A 123 7.68 2.10 10.23
N ASP A 124 7.21 3.03 9.42
CA ASP A 124 5.83 3.51 9.50
C ASP A 124 4.81 2.43 9.15
N LEU A 125 3.55 2.68 9.53
CA LEU A 125 2.44 1.76 9.33
C LEU A 125 1.80 1.88 7.93
N GLU A 126 2.27 2.79 7.10
CA GLU A 126 1.73 3.01 5.76
C GLU A 126 1.88 1.76 4.88
N ARG A 127 2.99 1.03 5.01
CA ARG A 127 3.19 -0.26 4.32
C ARG A 127 2.13 -1.30 4.63
N ILE A 128 1.53 -1.22 5.82
CA ILE A 128 0.43 -2.10 6.23
C ILE A 128 -0.86 -1.67 5.56
N ALA A 129 -1.15 -0.37 5.62
CA ALA A 129 -2.45 0.17 5.20
C ALA A 129 -2.59 0.32 3.68
N THR A 130 -1.49 0.45 2.93
CA THR A 130 -1.54 0.82 1.51
C THR A 130 -1.20 -0.32 0.54
N VAL A 131 -0.56 -1.40 1.01
CA VAL A 131 -0.19 -2.53 0.16
C VAL A 131 -1.23 -3.63 0.26
N PRO A 132 -1.99 -3.94 -0.82
CA PRO A 132 -2.94 -5.04 -0.82
C PRO A 132 -2.24 -6.38 -0.54
N ARG A 133 -2.84 -7.20 0.31
CA ARG A 133 -2.32 -8.52 0.69
C ARG A 133 -3.45 -9.50 0.85
N HIS A 134 -3.19 -10.77 0.57
CA HIS A 134 -4.15 -11.82 0.92
C HIS A 134 -4.11 -12.11 2.42
N LYS A 135 -5.27 -12.50 2.97
CA LYS A 135 -5.36 -12.86 4.40
C LYS A 135 -4.31 -13.89 4.82
N GLY A 136 -4.04 -14.87 3.94
CA GLY A 136 -3.07 -15.93 4.17
C GLY A 136 -1.60 -15.48 4.18
N ASP A 137 -1.29 -14.28 3.71
CA ASP A 137 0.09 -13.77 3.69
C ASP A 137 0.52 -13.22 5.06
N TRP A 138 -0.42 -12.76 5.87
CA TRP A 138 -0.12 -12.07 7.13
C TRP A 138 0.63 -12.93 8.14
N PRO A 139 0.33 -14.23 8.34
CA PRO A 139 1.12 -15.08 9.23
C PRO A 139 2.61 -15.10 8.86
N ILE A 140 2.92 -15.24 7.57
CA ILE A 140 4.29 -15.29 7.07
C ILE A 140 4.98 -13.92 7.26
N ILE A 141 4.26 -12.83 6.97
CA ILE A 141 4.79 -11.47 7.12
C ILE A 141 5.12 -11.18 8.58
N VAL A 142 4.20 -11.46 9.50
CA VAL A 142 4.42 -11.23 10.94
C VAL A 142 5.56 -12.08 11.47
N ALA A 143 5.61 -13.36 11.11
CA ALA A 143 6.72 -14.25 11.50
C ALA A 143 8.07 -13.73 10.98
N ASN A 144 8.14 -13.25 9.74
CA ASN A 144 9.36 -12.66 9.18
C ASN A 144 9.78 -11.37 9.92
N MET A 145 8.82 -10.53 10.34
CA MET A 145 9.14 -9.32 11.10
C MET A 145 9.68 -9.67 12.49
N VAL A 146 9.10 -10.65 13.17
CA VAL A 146 9.62 -11.17 14.45
C VAL A 146 11.02 -11.74 14.29
N ALA A 147 11.26 -12.56 13.25
CA ALA A 147 12.57 -13.12 12.95
C ALA A 147 13.65 -12.06 12.65
N ARG A 148 13.24 -10.89 12.17
CA ARG A 148 14.13 -9.73 11.90
C ARG A 148 14.35 -8.82 13.12
N GLY A 149 13.88 -9.19 14.28
CA GLY A 149 14.06 -8.46 15.55
C GLY A 149 12.82 -7.73 16.05
N GLY A 150 11.67 -7.95 15.45
CA GLY A 150 10.38 -7.47 15.99
C GLY A 150 10.09 -8.08 17.35
N THR A 151 9.83 -7.25 18.37
CA THR A 151 9.59 -7.70 19.74
C THR A 151 8.11 -8.02 19.96
N ALA A 152 7.70 -9.23 19.64
CA ALA A 152 6.36 -9.73 19.94
C ALA A 152 6.45 -11.16 20.51
N SER A 153 5.69 -11.45 21.56
CA SER A 153 5.49 -12.83 22.01
C SER A 153 4.67 -13.63 20.97
N ALA A 154 4.60 -14.94 21.13
CA ALA A 154 3.80 -15.78 20.23
C ALA A 154 2.31 -15.36 20.23
N ASP A 155 1.75 -15.07 21.41
CA ASP A 155 0.35 -14.64 21.54
C ASP A 155 0.15 -13.23 20.93
N GLU A 156 1.10 -12.31 21.14
CA GLU A 156 1.06 -10.99 20.51
C GLU A 156 1.17 -11.08 18.97
N ALA A 157 2.05 -11.94 18.46
CA ALA A 157 2.21 -12.17 17.04
C ALA A 157 0.93 -12.75 16.40
N GLN A 158 0.25 -13.67 17.11
CA GLN A 158 -1.04 -14.18 16.67
C GLN A 158 -2.10 -13.08 16.65
N ALA A 159 -2.23 -12.31 17.73
CA ALA A 159 -3.20 -11.20 17.80
C ALA A 159 -2.94 -10.12 16.72
N ILE A 160 -1.67 -9.81 16.42
CA ILE A 160 -1.28 -8.93 15.31
C ILE A 160 -1.71 -9.53 13.98
N THR A 161 -1.45 -10.81 13.76
CA THR A 161 -1.80 -11.52 12.53
C THR A 161 -3.31 -11.49 12.26
N ASP A 162 -4.11 -11.81 13.26
CA ASP A 162 -5.56 -11.84 13.17
C ASP A 162 -6.13 -10.44 12.88
N TYR A 163 -5.60 -9.43 13.54
CA TYR A 163 -5.96 -8.04 13.29
C TYR A 163 -5.65 -7.61 11.85
N LEU A 164 -4.44 -7.90 11.39
CA LEU A 164 -3.99 -7.51 10.05
C LEU A 164 -4.75 -8.27 8.95
N ALA A 165 -4.99 -9.57 9.13
CA ALA A 165 -5.78 -10.37 8.21
C ALA A 165 -7.23 -9.90 8.12
N THR A 166 -7.81 -9.44 9.23
CA THR A 166 -9.19 -8.96 9.28
C THR A 166 -9.35 -7.58 8.63
N ASN A 167 -8.43 -6.66 8.87
CA ASN A 167 -8.57 -5.26 8.48
C ASN A 167 -7.86 -4.90 7.17
N PHE A 168 -6.84 -5.67 6.75
CA PHE A 168 -5.99 -5.39 5.59
C PHE A 168 -5.80 -6.60 4.67
N GLY A 169 -6.49 -7.70 4.95
CA GLY A 169 -6.51 -8.88 4.08
C GLY A 169 -7.71 -8.86 3.12
N ASN A 170 -7.46 -9.11 1.84
CA ASN A 170 -8.48 -9.30 0.80
C ASN A 170 -8.60 -10.79 0.42
#